data_f61f7a8d8a884e4238a253c25feef3a5
#
_entry.id   f61f7a8d8a884e4238a253c25feef3a5
#
_cell.length_a   1.000
_cell.length_b   1.000
_cell.length_c   1.000
_cell.angle_alpha   90.00
_cell.angle_beta   90.00
_cell.angle_gamma   90.00
#
_symmetry.space_group_name_H-M   'P 1'
#
loop_
_entity.id
_entity.type
_entity.pdbx_description
1 polymer ?
#
loop_
_entity_poly.entity_id
_entity_poly.type
_entity_poly.pdbx_seq_one_letter_code
_entity_poly.pdbx_strand_id
1 'polypeptide(L)'
;VSIEVSEAISKLLSQAKIPHEVLNAKNHEREAEIIAKAGQVKSVTIATNMAGRGTDIKPSSEALQEGGLFVLGTGRHDSRRIDNQLRGRSGRQGDAGSSQFMLSLEDNLLRVFGGERISKMMDRLQIDEDEPIEHVFITKAIGNAQKKVEGYHFDIRKHVLQFDDVMEKQRSIIYSRRKEILGDSVQELMLEMSGDVVDELFDQHCSEKYVDQWDASGFNQAFSNIFGKLPKENWHEQELDAEEFREQFHQQVEDLYREKLTYFHSELGQNLAAEQAAAGVNEEEKDQAARFDAMVVDLERQILLKINDGLWKDHLLSMDHLREGISLVGYAQKKPLDEYKRQAFDMFSDLMARISREAVSLFYKIQVGPSPVRPIQETMPEQKMTMVHGESPDTKPEELKPTPIQKVHIGRNDPCPCGSGKKYKQCHGKTQAAEAAEEEDNN
;
A
#
# COMPACT_ATOMS: atom_id res chain seq x y z
N VAL A 1 13.41 -26.28 3.88
CA VAL A 1 13.05 -26.50 5.28
C VAL A 1 13.33 -25.24 6.08
N SER A 2 12.75 -25.07 7.27
CA SER A 2 12.94 -23.88 8.12
C SER A 2 14.39 -23.80 8.67
N ILE A 3 14.78 -22.63 9.16
CA ILE A 3 16.08 -22.42 9.81
C ILE A 3 16.21 -23.37 11.01
N GLU A 4 15.15 -23.52 11.81
CA GLU A 4 15.11 -24.37 12.99
C GLU A 4 15.41 -25.84 12.66
N VAL A 5 14.78 -26.37 11.61
CA VAL A 5 15.05 -27.76 11.17
C VAL A 5 16.45 -27.91 10.63
N SER A 6 17.02 -26.89 9.95
CA SER A 6 18.43 -26.93 9.50
C SER A 6 19.38 -26.99 10.68
N GLU A 7 19.13 -26.27 11.75
CA GLU A 7 19.91 -26.28 12.99
C GLU A 7 19.76 -27.62 13.76
N ALA A 8 18.55 -28.19 13.78
CA ALA A 8 18.32 -29.50 14.41
C ALA A 8 19.08 -30.61 13.69
N ILE A 9 19.03 -30.65 12.34
CA ILE A 9 19.79 -31.61 11.54
C ILE A 9 21.30 -31.41 11.74
N SER A 10 21.77 -30.16 11.79
CA SER A 10 23.17 -29.85 12.07
C SER A 10 23.65 -30.40 13.42
N LYS A 11 22.85 -30.29 14.46
CA LYS A 11 23.14 -30.88 15.77
C LYS A 11 23.26 -32.40 15.72
N LEU A 12 22.34 -33.05 15.01
CA LEU A 12 22.38 -34.52 14.85
C LEU A 12 23.61 -34.99 14.09
N LEU A 13 23.96 -34.30 12.99
CA LEU A 13 25.16 -34.61 12.22
C LEU A 13 26.46 -34.37 13.02
N SER A 14 26.48 -33.33 13.85
CA SER A 14 27.59 -33.04 14.75
C SER A 14 27.73 -34.14 15.82
N GLN A 15 26.64 -34.65 16.38
CA GLN A 15 26.63 -35.77 17.32
C GLN A 15 27.15 -37.05 16.65
N ALA A 16 26.78 -37.27 15.39
CA ALA A 16 27.26 -38.39 14.57
C ALA A 16 28.70 -38.19 14.06
N LYS A 17 29.35 -37.05 14.37
CA LYS A 17 30.71 -36.68 13.92
C LYS A 17 30.85 -36.63 12.38
N ILE A 18 29.78 -36.25 11.67
CA ILE A 18 29.78 -36.07 10.22
C ILE A 18 30.09 -34.59 9.93
N PRO A 19 31.23 -34.32 9.24
CA PRO A 19 31.57 -32.96 8.84
C PRO A 19 30.51 -32.41 7.86
N HIS A 20 30.01 -31.22 8.13
CA HIS A 20 29.00 -30.57 7.29
C HIS A 20 29.08 -29.05 7.38
N GLU A 21 28.57 -28.39 6.34
CA GLU A 21 28.43 -26.95 6.29
C GLU A 21 26.93 -26.61 6.33
N VAL A 22 26.56 -25.47 6.97
CA VAL A 22 25.16 -25.00 7.08
C VAL A 22 25.01 -23.70 6.31
N LEU A 23 24.09 -23.71 5.34
CA LEU A 23 23.75 -22.57 4.51
C LEU A 23 22.30 -22.15 4.78
N ASN A 24 22.12 -21.15 5.64
CA ASN A 24 20.85 -20.55 5.97
C ASN A 24 20.97 -19.02 6.03
N ALA A 25 19.89 -18.30 6.28
CA ALA A 25 19.88 -16.84 6.32
C ALA A 25 20.82 -16.22 7.36
N LYS A 26 21.23 -16.99 8.39
CA LYS A 26 22.18 -16.52 9.41
C LYS A 26 23.63 -16.54 8.92
N ASN A 27 23.95 -17.40 7.93
CA ASN A 27 25.32 -17.64 7.43
C ASN A 27 25.49 -17.13 6.00
N HIS A 28 24.82 -16.05 5.65
CA HIS A 28 24.77 -15.53 4.28
C HIS A 28 26.14 -15.02 3.77
N GLU A 29 26.96 -14.46 4.65
CA GLU A 29 28.27 -13.88 4.28
C GLU A 29 29.25 -14.91 3.67
N ARG A 30 29.13 -16.18 4.04
CA ARG A 30 30.00 -17.26 3.58
C ARG A 30 29.38 -18.15 2.49
N GLU A 31 28.26 -17.70 1.90
CA GLU A 31 27.49 -18.50 0.94
C GLU A 31 28.34 -18.99 -0.23
N ALA A 32 29.15 -18.14 -0.83
CA ALA A 32 29.98 -18.47 -1.98
C ALA A 32 31.02 -19.54 -1.65
N GLU A 33 31.65 -19.50 -0.46
CA GLU A 33 32.61 -20.47 -0.01
C GLU A 33 31.98 -21.85 0.24
N ILE A 34 30.80 -21.85 0.89
CA ILE A 34 30.03 -23.06 1.20
C ILE A 34 29.59 -23.75 -0.09
N ILE A 35 29.11 -22.99 -1.07
CA ILE A 35 28.64 -23.50 -2.35
C ILE A 35 29.82 -24.07 -3.15
N ALA A 36 30.99 -23.44 -3.13
CA ALA A 36 32.19 -23.94 -3.80
C ALA A 36 32.63 -25.31 -3.23
N LYS A 37 32.44 -25.55 -1.95
CA LYS A 37 32.72 -26.82 -1.28
C LYS A 37 31.65 -27.89 -1.51
N ALA A 38 30.38 -27.49 -1.70
CA ALA A 38 29.24 -28.40 -1.80
C ALA A 38 29.34 -29.42 -2.96
N GLY A 39 30.10 -29.11 -4.01
CA GLY A 39 30.34 -29.99 -5.13
C GLY A 39 31.51 -30.99 -4.97
N GLN A 40 32.18 -31.02 -3.83
CA GLN A 40 33.33 -31.89 -3.57
C GLN A 40 32.90 -33.26 -3.03
N VAL A 41 33.76 -34.27 -3.22
CA VAL A 41 33.51 -35.62 -2.72
C VAL A 41 33.40 -35.62 -1.19
N LYS A 42 32.41 -36.36 -0.66
CA LYS A 42 32.12 -36.48 0.78
C LYS A 42 31.72 -35.15 1.46
N SER A 43 31.44 -34.11 0.70
CA SER A 43 30.92 -32.86 1.26
C SER A 43 29.44 -32.98 1.60
N VAL A 44 29.06 -32.56 2.79
CA VAL A 44 27.65 -32.49 3.24
C VAL A 44 27.28 -31.04 3.49
N THR A 45 26.23 -30.55 2.81
CA THR A 45 25.75 -29.20 2.97
C THR A 45 24.28 -29.22 3.33
N ILE A 46 23.93 -28.63 4.46
CA ILE A 46 22.52 -28.40 4.88
C ILE A 46 22.10 -27.02 4.37
N ALA A 47 21.09 -26.98 3.52
CA ALA A 47 20.62 -25.71 2.97
C ALA A 47 19.11 -25.50 3.17
N THR A 48 18.70 -24.26 3.39
CA THR A 48 17.29 -23.87 3.26
C THR A 48 16.92 -23.66 1.79
N ASN A 49 15.62 -23.64 1.47
CA ASN A 49 15.14 -23.48 0.09
C ASN A 49 15.53 -22.13 -0.57
N MET A 50 15.85 -21.13 0.23
CA MET A 50 16.24 -19.79 -0.26
C MET A 50 17.75 -19.67 -0.46
N ALA A 51 18.54 -20.47 0.24
CA ALA A 51 20.00 -20.45 0.18
C ALA A 51 20.51 -21.01 -1.17
N GLY A 52 21.51 -20.40 -1.73
CA GLY A 52 22.10 -20.81 -3.01
C GLY A 52 21.21 -20.54 -4.25
N ARG A 53 20.20 -19.72 -4.15
CA ARG A 53 19.35 -19.36 -5.30
C ARG A 53 20.14 -18.47 -6.27
N GLY A 54 20.22 -18.92 -7.55
CA GLY A 54 20.98 -18.19 -8.58
C GLY A 54 22.42 -18.65 -8.71
N THR A 55 22.92 -19.49 -7.79
CA THR A 55 24.28 -20.03 -7.82
C THR A 55 24.28 -21.48 -8.32
N ASP A 56 25.30 -21.86 -9.10
CA ASP A 56 25.47 -23.21 -9.62
C ASP A 56 26.45 -24.00 -8.76
N ILE A 57 26.04 -25.20 -8.35
CA ILE A 57 26.90 -26.15 -7.64
C ILE A 57 27.55 -27.03 -8.69
N LYS A 58 28.86 -26.89 -8.88
CA LYS A 58 29.61 -27.67 -9.84
C LYS A 58 30.26 -28.88 -9.13
N PRO A 59 29.84 -30.11 -9.44
CA PRO A 59 30.48 -31.29 -8.91
C PRO A 59 31.92 -31.40 -9.42
N SER A 60 32.84 -31.85 -8.56
CA SER A 60 34.21 -32.18 -8.98
C SER A 60 34.21 -33.40 -9.92
N SER A 61 35.26 -33.57 -10.73
CA SER A 61 35.41 -34.74 -11.63
C SER A 61 35.36 -36.07 -10.87
N GLU A 62 35.87 -36.11 -9.67
CA GLU A 62 35.80 -37.27 -8.78
C GLU A 62 34.36 -37.51 -8.29
N ALA A 63 33.65 -36.47 -7.90
CA ALA A 63 32.24 -36.57 -7.50
C ALA A 63 31.35 -37.04 -8.65
N LEU A 64 31.62 -36.63 -9.89
CA LEU A 64 30.89 -37.11 -11.07
C LEU A 64 31.08 -38.60 -11.32
N GLN A 65 32.29 -39.16 -11.06
CA GLN A 65 32.56 -40.59 -11.16
C GLN A 65 31.82 -41.41 -10.11
N GLU A 66 31.56 -40.84 -8.93
CA GLU A 66 30.79 -41.45 -7.84
C GLU A 66 29.25 -41.24 -7.98
N GLY A 67 28.79 -40.68 -9.10
CA GLY A 67 27.35 -40.48 -9.37
C GLY A 67 26.86 -39.05 -9.28
N GLY A 68 27.74 -38.08 -9.06
CA GLY A 68 27.47 -36.67 -9.08
C GLY A 68 26.81 -36.15 -7.78
N LEU A 69 26.11 -35.02 -7.89
CA LEU A 69 25.46 -34.38 -6.74
C LEU A 69 24.19 -35.14 -6.33
N PHE A 70 24.15 -35.59 -5.08
CA PHE A 70 22.94 -36.16 -4.45
C PHE A 70 22.18 -35.08 -3.69
N VAL A 71 20.93 -34.88 -4.02
CA VAL A 71 20.06 -33.91 -3.36
C VAL A 71 19.02 -34.63 -2.51
N LEU A 72 19.11 -34.46 -1.19
CA LEU A 72 18.20 -35.04 -0.24
C LEU A 72 17.20 -33.97 0.25
N GLY A 73 15.92 -34.11 -0.07
CA GLY A 73 14.84 -33.31 0.48
C GLY A 73 14.29 -33.91 1.77
N THR A 74 14.34 -33.17 2.86
CA THR A 74 13.83 -33.62 4.18
C THR A 74 12.37 -33.22 4.42
N GLY A 75 11.64 -32.81 3.40
CA GLY A 75 10.23 -32.46 3.43
C GLY A 75 9.78 -31.97 2.06
N ARG A 76 8.47 -31.94 1.83
CA ARG A 76 7.86 -31.34 0.64
C ARG A 76 7.45 -29.91 0.93
N HIS A 77 7.59 -29.08 -0.08
CA HIS A 77 7.04 -27.73 -0.05
C HIS A 77 5.56 -27.72 -0.48
N ASP A 78 4.87 -26.64 -0.19
CA ASP A 78 3.47 -26.44 -0.58
C ASP A 78 3.29 -26.39 -2.11
N SER A 79 4.35 -26.12 -2.84
CA SER A 79 4.36 -26.06 -4.30
C SER A 79 5.36 -27.02 -4.91
N ARG A 80 4.88 -27.83 -5.87
CA ARG A 80 5.70 -28.75 -6.67
C ARG A 80 6.82 -28.06 -7.42
N ARG A 81 6.62 -26.80 -7.79
CA ARG A 81 7.63 -25.98 -8.47
C ARG A 81 8.88 -25.82 -7.61
N ILE A 82 8.73 -25.60 -6.30
CA ILE A 82 9.85 -25.44 -5.36
C ILE A 82 10.58 -26.77 -5.21
N ASP A 83 9.86 -27.89 -5.10
CA ASP A 83 10.47 -29.21 -5.06
C ASP A 83 11.29 -29.51 -6.35
N ASN A 84 10.75 -29.11 -7.50
CA ASN A 84 11.46 -29.27 -8.78
C ASN A 84 12.70 -28.36 -8.88
N GLN A 85 12.66 -27.14 -8.27
CA GLN A 85 13.85 -26.30 -8.16
C GLN A 85 14.93 -26.95 -7.28
N LEU A 86 14.54 -27.65 -6.23
CA LEU A 86 15.45 -28.42 -5.39
C LEU A 86 16.04 -29.61 -6.16
N ARG A 87 15.22 -30.42 -6.82
CA ARG A 87 15.66 -31.52 -7.69
C ARG A 87 16.61 -31.04 -8.77
N GLY A 88 16.31 -29.91 -9.40
CA GLY A 88 17.10 -29.29 -10.45
C GLY A 88 18.44 -28.71 -9.97
N ARG A 89 18.81 -28.88 -8.70
CA ARG A 89 20.18 -28.61 -8.23
C ARG A 89 21.16 -29.68 -8.65
N SER A 90 20.72 -30.94 -8.84
CA SER A 90 21.53 -32.06 -9.37
C SER A 90 21.26 -32.31 -10.85
N GLY A 91 22.15 -33.03 -11.53
CA GLY A 91 21.98 -33.41 -12.92
C GLY A 91 21.97 -32.24 -13.91
N ARG A 92 22.70 -31.17 -13.64
CA ARG A 92 22.75 -29.99 -14.51
C ARG A 92 23.67 -30.25 -15.70
N GLN A 93 23.28 -29.64 -16.84
CA GLN A 93 24.09 -29.66 -18.07
C GLN A 93 24.48 -31.07 -18.58
N GLY A 94 23.72 -32.10 -18.21
CA GLY A 94 24.02 -33.49 -18.56
C GLY A 94 24.92 -34.23 -17.56
N ASP A 95 25.30 -33.59 -16.46
CA ASP A 95 26.06 -34.22 -15.39
C ASP A 95 25.25 -35.34 -14.73
N ALA A 96 25.95 -36.36 -14.19
CA ALA A 96 25.35 -37.34 -13.32
C ALA A 96 24.81 -36.67 -12.04
N GLY A 97 23.68 -37.16 -11.50
CA GLY A 97 23.12 -36.67 -10.27
C GLY A 97 21.82 -37.38 -9.91
N SER A 98 21.49 -37.38 -8.65
CA SER A 98 20.27 -38.01 -8.14
C SER A 98 19.57 -37.14 -7.08
N SER A 99 18.27 -37.39 -6.87
CA SER A 99 17.52 -36.71 -5.85
C SER A 99 16.50 -37.63 -5.19
N GLN A 100 16.37 -37.52 -3.88
CA GLN A 100 15.41 -38.28 -3.08
C GLN A 100 14.72 -37.38 -2.08
N PHE A 101 13.46 -37.68 -1.74
CA PHE A 101 12.72 -37.01 -0.67
C PHE A 101 12.40 -38.01 0.42
N MET A 102 12.78 -37.67 1.64
CA MET A 102 12.36 -38.38 2.85
C MET A 102 11.26 -37.54 3.54
N LEU A 103 10.15 -38.16 3.84
CA LEU A 103 8.95 -37.49 4.35
C LEU A 103 8.44 -38.23 5.58
N SER A 104 7.91 -37.49 6.54
CA SER A 104 7.12 -38.05 7.64
C SER A 104 5.63 -37.89 7.36
N LEU A 105 4.83 -38.83 7.85
CA LEU A 105 3.36 -38.67 7.85
C LEU A 105 2.89 -37.54 8.76
N GLU A 106 3.73 -37.13 9.70
CA GLU A 106 3.52 -35.99 10.58
C GLU A 106 3.81 -34.63 9.92
N ASP A 107 4.42 -34.62 8.71
CA ASP A 107 4.65 -33.38 7.97
C ASP A 107 3.34 -32.63 7.75
N ASN A 108 3.40 -31.31 7.90
CA ASN A 108 2.21 -30.43 7.84
C ASN A 108 1.37 -30.65 6.58
N LEU A 109 2.01 -30.89 5.43
CA LEU A 109 1.35 -31.18 4.18
C LEU A 109 0.47 -32.42 4.24
N LEU A 110 0.97 -33.50 4.85
CA LEU A 110 0.26 -34.77 4.97
C LEU A 110 -0.77 -34.72 6.08
N ARG A 111 -0.45 -34.10 7.21
CA ARG A 111 -1.36 -33.94 8.35
C ARG A 111 -2.63 -33.20 7.96
N VAL A 112 -2.53 -32.09 7.22
CA VAL A 112 -3.69 -31.24 6.87
C VAL A 112 -4.51 -31.82 5.71
N PHE A 113 -3.86 -32.41 4.70
CA PHE A 113 -4.51 -32.75 3.44
C PHE A 113 -4.64 -34.26 3.13
N GLY A 114 -4.16 -35.16 3.96
CA GLY A 114 -4.23 -36.58 3.67
C GLY A 114 -3.86 -37.53 4.81
N GLY A 115 -3.33 -37.02 5.92
CA GLY A 115 -2.73 -37.84 6.97
C GLY A 115 -3.66 -38.91 7.56
N GLU A 116 -4.91 -38.59 7.88
CA GLU A 116 -5.85 -39.56 8.46
C GLU A 116 -6.16 -40.78 7.58
N ARG A 117 -6.25 -40.60 6.26
CA ARG A 117 -6.53 -41.70 5.34
C ARG A 117 -5.33 -42.60 5.16
N ILE A 118 -4.15 -41.99 5.10
CA ILE A 118 -2.89 -42.70 4.97
C ILE A 118 -2.57 -43.43 6.27
N SER A 119 -2.72 -42.78 7.43
CA SER A 119 -2.54 -43.38 8.74
C SER A 119 -3.46 -44.61 8.96
N LYS A 120 -4.75 -44.48 8.69
CA LYS A 120 -5.70 -45.60 8.76
C LYS A 120 -5.39 -46.76 7.81
N MET A 121 -4.75 -46.48 6.67
CA MET A 121 -4.30 -47.52 5.76
C MET A 121 -3.04 -48.21 6.28
N MET A 122 -2.14 -47.45 6.92
CA MET A 122 -0.93 -47.95 7.56
C MET A 122 -1.22 -48.85 8.72
N ASP A 123 -2.15 -48.42 9.60
CA ASP A 123 -2.64 -49.21 10.75
C ASP A 123 -3.20 -50.58 10.31
N ARG A 124 -3.85 -50.61 9.13
CA ARG A 124 -4.37 -51.86 8.55
C ARG A 124 -3.31 -52.76 7.96
N LEU A 125 -2.19 -52.20 7.50
CA LEU A 125 -1.10 -52.95 6.87
C LEU A 125 -0.07 -53.45 7.87
N GLN A 126 -0.20 -53.09 9.16
CA GLN A 126 0.73 -53.49 10.25
C GLN A 126 2.18 -53.26 9.91
N ILE A 127 2.52 -52.13 9.26
CA ILE A 127 3.87 -51.75 8.88
C ILE A 127 4.56 -51.15 10.11
N ASP A 128 5.79 -51.62 10.42
CA ASP A 128 6.60 -51.07 11.51
C ASP A 128 6.91 -49.58 11.30
N GLU A 129 6.92 -48.80 12.37
CA GLU A 129 7.13 -47.35 12.33
C GLU A 129 8.51 -46.94 11.71
N ASP A 130 9.50 -47.81 11.81
CA ASP A 130 10.86 -47.57 11.32
C ASP A 130 11.10 -48.06 9.89
N GLU A 131 10.11 -48.66 9.23
CA GLU A 131 10.29 -49.20 7.87
C GLU A 131 9.96 -48.12 6.82
N PRO A 132 10.94 -47.79 5.90
CA PRO A 132 10.69 -46.82 4.85
C PRO A 132 9.67 -47.35 3.83
N ILE A 133 8.59 -46.61 3.62
CA ILE A 133 7.51 -47.03 2.75
C ILE A 133 7.67 -46.43 1.37
N GLU A 134 7.97 -47.25 0.41
CA GLU A 134 8.05 -46.89 -1.01
C GLU A 134 6.86 -47.48 -1.76
N HIS A 135 5.77 -46.69 -1.90
CA HIS A 135 4.63 -47.14 -2.64
C HIS A 135 4.03 -46.04 -3.55
N VAL A 136 3.67 -46.44 -4.78
CA VAL A 136 3.14 -45.53 -5.81
C VAL A 136 1.89 -44.79 -5.33
N PHE A 137 1.05 -45.42 -4.53
CA PHE A 137 -0.14 -44.78 -3.96
C PHE A 137 0.20 -43.62 -3.03
N ILE A 138 1.24 -43.76 -2.21
CA ILE A 138 1.70 -42.71 -1.27
C ILE A 138 2.25 -41.52 -2.07
N THR A 139 3.11 -41.79 -3.06
CA THR A 139 3.61 -40.74 -3.96
C THR A 139 2.49 -39.99 -4.66
N LYS A 140 1.45 -40.69 -5.14
CA LYS A 140 0.27 -40.10 -5.76
C LYS A 140 -0.58 -39.30 -4.77
N ALA A 141 -0.73 -39.79 -3.53
CA ALA A 141 -1.47 -39.10 -2.46
C ALA A 141 -0.77 -37.79 -2.08
N ILE A 142 0.57 -37.78 -1.92
CA ILE A 142 1.37 -36.59 -1.67
C ILE A 142 1.23 -35.58 -2.81
N GLY A 143 1.33 -36.04 -4.06
CA GLY A 143 1.12 -35.18 -5.22
C GLY A 143 -0.28 -34.54 -5.30
N ASN A 144 -1.32 -35.28 -4.86
CA ASN A 144 -2.67 -34.74 -4.78
C ASN A 144 -2.84 -33.77 -3.62
N ALA A 145 -2.18 -34.01 -2.47
CA ALA A 145 -2.15 -33.08 -1.36
C ALA A 145 -1.51 -31.73 -1.78
N GLN A 146 -0.35 -31.78 -2.43
CA GLN A 146 0.29 -30.58 -2.98
C GLN A 146 -0.62 -29.81 -3.95
N LYS A 147 -1.30 -30.50 -4.86
CA LYS A 147 -2.24 -29.85 -5.79
C LYS A 147 -3.37 -29.13 -5.08
N LYS A 148 -3.89 -29.71 -3.98
CA LYS A 148 -4.92 -29.05 -3.17
C LYS A 148 -4.42 -27.80 -2.47
N VAL A 149 -3.19 -27.85 -1.90
CA VAL A 149 -2.55 -26.67 -1.27
C VAL A 149 -2.28 -25.60 -2.32
N GLU A 150 -1.72 -25.98 -3.47
CA GLU A 150 -1.49 -25.06 -4.59
C GLU A 150 -2.80 -24.39 -5.03
N GLY A 151 -3.90 -25.17 -5.15
CA GLY A 151 -5.23 -24.66 -5.47
C GLY A 151 -5.75 -23.69 -4.41
N TYR A 152 -5.65 -24.04 -3.15
CA TYR A 152 -6.06 -23.16 -2.05
C TYR A 152 -5.29 -21.84 -2.05
N HIS A 153 -3.98 -21.87 -2.17
CA HIS A 153 -3.16 -20.66 -2.27
C HIS A 153 -3.42 -19.87 -3.56
N PHE A 154 -3.74 -20.56 -4.66
CA PHE A 154 -4.15 -19.90 -5.89
C PHE A 154 -5.46 -19.13 -5.70
N ASP A 155 -6.46 -19.76 -5.07
CA ASP A 155 -7.75 -19.14 -4.82
C ASP A 155 -7.63 -17.92 -3.90
N ILE A 156 -6.82 -18.02 -2.85
CA ILE A 156 -6.51 -16.86 -1.97
C ILE A 156 -5.89 -15.73 -2.79
N ARG A 157 -4.83 -16.01 -3.57
CA ARG A 157 -4.19 -14.97 -4.38
C ARG A 157 -5.13 -14.38 -5.43
N LYS A 158 -5.95 -15.21 -6.08
CA LYS A 158 -6.96 -14.75 -7.02
C LYS A 158 -7.97 -13.83 -6.36
N HIS A 159 -8.40 -14.18 -5.15
CA HIS A 159 -9.33 -13.37 -4.39
C HIS A 159 -8.74 -12.00 -4.02
N VAL A 160 -7.51 -11.99 -3.49
CA VAL A 160 -6.79 -10.73 -3.19
C VAL A 160 -6.63 -9.88 -4.46
N LEU A 161 -6.22 -10.48 -5.57
CA LEU A 161 -6.04 -9.76 -6.84
C LEU A 161 -7.34 -9.11 -7.33
N GLN A 162 -8.49 -9.75 -7.13
CA GLN A 162 -9.79 -9.19 -7.54
C GLN A 162 -10.17 -7.91 -6.78
N PHE A 163 -9.71 -7.76 -5.53
CA PHE A 163 -9.84 -6.52 -4.76
C PHE A 163 -8.80 -5.48 -5.21
N ASP A 164 -7.57 -5.90 -5.44
CA ASP A 164 -6.49 -5.02 -5.86
C ASP A 164 -6.74 -4.42 -7.26
N ASP A 165 -7.40 -5.17 -8.17
CA ASP A 165 -7.80 -4.68 -9.50
C ASP A 165 -8.63 -3.39 -9.46
N VAL A 166 -9.52 -3.26 -8.45
CA VAL A 166 -10.34 -2.06 -8.28
C VAL A 166 -9.46 -0.86 -7.93
N MET A 167 -8.58 -1.05 -6.96
CA MET A 167 -7.65 -0.01 -6.52
C MET A 167 -6.66 0.39 -7.62
N GLU A 168 -6.20 -0.58 -8.42
CA GLU A 168 -5.28 -0.30 -9.53
C GLU A 168 -5.93 0.57 -10.62
N LYS A 169 -7.20 0.33 -10.93
CA LYS A 169 -7.96 1.17 -11.87
C LYS A 169 -8.11 2.59 -11.34
N GLN A 170 -8.52 2.75 -10.09
CA GLN A 170 -8.66 4.06 -9.45
C GLN A 170 -7.32 4.80 -9.41
N ARG A 171 -6.25 4.11 -9.02
CA ARG A 171 -4.89 4.66 -9.02
C ARG A 171 -4.46 5.13 -10.40
N SER A 172 -4.73 4.33 -11.43
CA SER A 172 -4.39 4.68 -12.81
C SER A 172 -5.07 5.97 -13.25
N ILE A 173 -6.36 6.16 -12.92
CA ILE A 173 -7.12 7.37 -13.23
C ILE A 173 -6.51 8.58 -12.49
N ILE A 174 -6.28 8.48 -11.19
CA ILE A 174 -5.72 9.57 -10.39
C ILE A 174 -4.31 9.95 -10.87
N TYR A 175 -3.48 8.96 -11.21
CA TYR A 175 -2.12 9.25 -11.70
C TYR A 175 -2.12 9.81 -13.11
N SER A 176 -3.06 9.41 -13.98
CA SER A 176 -3.26 10.06 -15.29
C SER A 176 -3.64 11.52 -15.11
N ARG A 177 -4.63 11.81 -14.24
CA ARG A 177 -5.03 13.18 -13.91
C ARG A 177 -3.88 13.98 -13.33
N ARG A 178 -3.11 13.39 -12.42
CA ARG A 178 -1.90 14.05 -11.88
C ARG A 178 -0.87 14.37 -12.96
N LYS A 179 -0.72 13.51 -13.96
CA LYS A 179 0.15 13.75 -15.11
C LYS A 179 -0.36 14.90 -15.99
N GLU A 180 -1.68 15.00 -16.19
CA GLU A 180 -2.32 16.11 -16.89
C GLU A 180 -2.09 17.43 -16.16
N ILE A 181 -2.27 17.46 -14.83
CA ILE A 181 -1.99 18.64 -13.98
C ILE A 181 -0.52 19.08 -14.10
N LEU A 182 0.42 18.15 -14.26
CA LEU A 182 1.84 18.45 -14.44
C LEU A 182 2.20 18.87 -15.88
N GLY A 183 1.27 18.71 -16.81
CA GLY A 183 1.41 19.10 -18.22
C GLY A 183 1.18 20.59 -18.45
N ASP A 184 1.01 20.94 -19.73
CA ASP A 184 0.86 22.33 -20.17
C ASP A 184 -0.61 22.80 -20.23
N SER A 185 -1.59 21.86 -20.15
CA SER A 185 -3.03 22.14 -20.29
C SER A 185 -3.75 22.36 -18.95
N VAL A 186 -3.06 22.90 -17.94
CA VAL A 186 -3.63 23.09 -16.58
C VAL A 186 -4.83 24.02 -16.57
N GLN A 187 -4.79 25.09 -17.38
CA GLN A 187 -5.86 26.07 -17.48
C GLN A 187 -7.11 25.49 -18.14
N GLU A 188 -6.94 24.68 -19.19
CA GLU A 188 -8.04 23.97 -19.83
C GLU A 188 -8.69 22.99 -18.84
N LEU A 189 -7.88 22.26 -18.06
CA LEU A 189 -8.37 21.35 -17.04
C LEU A 189 -9.14 22.09 -15.94
N MET A 190 -8.68 23.24 -15.46
CA MET A 190 -9.39 24.05 -14.47
C MET A 190 -10.75 24.53 -14.98
N LEU A 191 -10.78 24.92 -16.25
CA LEU A 191 -12.03 25.36 -16.90
C LEU A 191 -13.00 24.19 -17.10
N GLU A 192 -12.53 23.04 -17.56
CA GLU A 192 -13.32 21.82 -17.68
C GLU A 192 -13.93 21.42 -16.31
N MET A 193 -13.10 21.38 -15.26
CA MET A 193 -13.56 21.10 -13.90
C MET A 193 -14.59 22.13 -13.40
N SER A 194 -14.46 23.37 -13.81
CA SER A 194 -15.44 24.42 -13.47
C SER A 194 -16.79 24.17 -14.14
N GLY A 195 -16.78 23.68 -15.39
CA GLY A 195 -17.98 23.22 -16.11
C GLY A 195 -18.62 22.01 -15.43
N ASP A 196 -17.83 20.98 -15.10
CA ASP A 196 -18.32 19.79 -14.38
C ASP A 196 -19.04 20.15 -13.07
N VAL A 197 -18.51 21.15 -12.34
CA VAL A 197 -19.13 21.65 -11.11
C VAL A 197 -20.47 22.34 -11.39
N VAL A 198 -20.61 23.08 -12.48
CA VAL A 198 -21.89 23.66 -12.90
C VAL A 198 -22.90 22.56 -13.20
N ASP A 199 -22.49 21.54 -13.96
CA ASP A 199 -23.37 20.42 -14.30
C ASP A 199 -23.82 19.67 -13.05
N GLU A 200 -22.91 19.45 -12.09
CA GLU A 200 -23.26 18.84 -10.80
C GLU A 200 -24.29 19.67 -10.03
N LEU A 201 -24.13 20.99 -9.96
CA LEU A 201 -25.06 21.88 -9.32
C LEU A 201 -26.44 21.87 -10.00
N PHE A 202 -26.42 21.80 -11.33
CA PHE A 202 -27.64 21.70 -12.13
C PHE A 202 -28.37 20.39 -11.82
N ASP A 203 -27.67 19.26 -11.81
CA ASP A 203 -28.25 17.96 -11.51
C ASP A 203 -28.82 17.88 -10.08
N GLN A 204 -28.22 18.62 -9.13
CA GLN A 204 -28.67 18.65 -7.75
C GLN A 204 -29.90 19.52 -7.52
N HIS A 205 -30.01 20.69 -8.18
CA HIS A 205 -31.02 21.68 -7.90
C HIS A 205 -32.06 21.86 -9.02
N CYS A 206 -31.73 21.44 -10.24
CA CYS A 206 -32.54 21.68 -11.44
C CYS A 206 -32.91 20.37 -12.15
N SER A 207 -33.04 19.25 -11.42
CA SER A 207 -33.36 17.93 -11.98
C SER A 207 -34.82 17.75 -12.39
N GLU A 208 -35.70 18.62 -11.95
CA GLU A 208 -37.13 18.52 -12.27
C GLU A 208 -37.44 18.94 -13.71
N LYS A 209 -38.50 18.37 -14.29
CA LYS A 209 -38.83 18.56 -15.70
C LYS A 209 -39.22 19.98 -16.04
N TYR A 210 -39.79 20.75 -15.08
CA TYR A 210 -40.27 22.10 -15.27
C TYR A 210 -39.45 23.09 -14.47
N VAL A 211 -39.07 24.19 -15.08
CA VAL A 211 -38.20 25.23 -14.50
C VAL A 211 -38.81 25.86 -13.22
N ASP A 212 -40.12 25.96 -13.15
CA ASP A 212 -40.85 26.49 -11.98
C ASP A 212 -40.78 25.58 -10.74
N GLN A 213 -40.34 24.34 -10.92
CA GLN A 213 -40.12 23.37 -9.85
C GLN A 213 -38.65 23.27 -9.40
N TRP A 214 -37.75 24.01 -10.05
CA TRP A 214 -36.36 24.01 -9.70
C TRP A 214 -36.07 24.76 -8.41
N ASP A 215 -35.11 24.28 -7.63
CA ASP A 215 -34.61 25.00 -6.46
C ASP A 215 -33.57 26.07 -6.87
N ALA A 216 -34.07 27.13 -7.53
CA ALA A 216 -33.23 28.24 -7.97
C ALA A 216 -32.53 28.96 -6.78
N SER A 217 -33.14 28.98 -5.60
CA SER A 217 -32.53 29.56 -4.41
C SER A 217 -31.35 28.76 -3.91
N GLY A 218 -31.49 27.42 -3.82
CA GLY A 218 -30.42 26.51 -3.46
C GLY A 218 -29.27 26.54 -4.46
N PHE A 219 -29.59 26.54 -5.77
CA PHE A 219 -28.62 26.69 -6.83
C PHE A 219 -27.81 28.00 -6.69
N ASN A 220 -28.46 29.12 -6.54
CA ASN A 220 -27.82 30.43 -6.38
C ASN A 220 -26.86 30.46 -5.18
N GLN A 221 -27.31 29.90 -4.06
CA GLN A 221 -26.49 29.82 -2.86
C GLN A 221 -25.28 28.92 -3.05
N ALA A 222 -25.46 27.73 -3.67
CA ALA A 222 -24.38 26.78 -3.94
C ALA A 222 -23.39 27.36 -4.94
N PHE A 223 -23.88 27.96 -6.02
CA PHE A 223 -23.04 28.62 -7.03
C PHE A 223 -22.20 29.75 -6.41
N SER A 224 -22.83 30.62 -5.62
CA SER A 224 -22.14 31.73 -4.95
C SER A 224 -21.11 31.21 -3.93
N ASN A 225 -21.38 30.12 -3.26
CA ASN A 225 -20.45 29.48 -2.32
C ASN A 225 -19.21 28.92 -3.01
N ILE A 226 -19.29 28.52 -4.26
CA ILE A 226 -18.18 27.96 -5.02
C ILE A 226 -17.44 29.06 -5.80
N PHE A 227 -18.15 29.83 -6.62
CA PHE A 227 -17.58 30.81 -7.54
C PHE A 227 -17.39 32.22 -6.95
N GLY A 228 -17.91 32.46 -5.74
CA GLY A 228 -17.77 33.76 -5.05
C GLY A 228 -18.61 34.86 -5.61
N LYS A 229 -19.45 34.61 -6.63
CA LYS A 229 -20.37 35.55 -7.25
C LYS A 229 -21.76 34.92 -7.42
N LEU A 230 -22.80 35.73 -7.35
CA LEU A 230 -24.16 35.29 -7.67
C LEU A 230 -24.30 35.07 -9.20
N PRO A 231 -25.17 34.14 -9.62
CA PRO A 231 -25.63 34.07 -11.00
C PRO A 231 -26.31 35.38 -11.44
N LYS A 232 -26.52 35.51 -12.77
CA LYS A 232 -27.32 36.65 -13.27
C LYS A 232 -28.69 36.67 -12.63
N GLU A 233 -29.21 37.85 -12.29
CA GLU A 233 -30.52 38.00 -11.64
C GLU A 233 -31.63 37.41 -12.53
N ASN A 234 -32.58 36.74 -11.89
CA ASN A 234 -33.80 36.19 -12.51
C ASN A 234 -33.54 35.25 -13.72
N TRP A 235 -32.44 34.52 -13.71
CA TRP A 235 -32.11 33.58 -14.79
C TRP A 235 -33.21 32.52 -15.02
N HIS A 236 -33.92 32.10 -13.96
CA HIS A 236 -34.98 31.08 -13.97
C HIS A 236 -36.33 31.60 -14.50
N GLU A 237 -36.47 32.91 -14.73
CA GLU A 237 -37.66 33.51 -15.34
C GLU A 237 -37.57 33.58 -16.88
N GLN A 238 -36.46 33.13 -17.46
CA GLN A 238 -36.24 33.12 -18.91
C GLN A 238 -36.95 31.89 -19.51
N GLU A 239 -37.49 32.04 -20.73
CA GLU A 239 -38.06 30.93 -21.50
C GLU A 239 -36.98 30.11 -22.22
N LEU A 240 -36.08 29.48 -21.46
CA LEU A 240 -35.02 28.63 -21.95
C LEU A 240 -35.26 27.18 -21.51
N ASP A 241 -34.73 26.23 -22.27
CA ASP A 241 -34.72 24.86 -21.82
C ASP A 241 -33.53 24.54 -20.90
N ALA A 242 -33.46 23.33 -20.33
CA ALA A 242 -32.44 22.96 -19.36
C ALA A 242 -31.02 22.94 -19.97
N GLU A 243 -30.89 22.60 -21.27
CA GLU A 243 -29.62 22.58 -21.95
C GLU A 243 -29.12 24.00 -22.28
N GLU A 244 -30.00 24.87 -22.71
CA GLU A 244 -29.70 26.29 -22.95
C GLU A 244 -29.25 26.98 -21.64
N PHE A 245 -29.90 26.65 -20.51
CA PHE A 245 -29.44 27.14 -19.20
C PHE A 245 -28.05 26.64 -18.84
N ARG A 246 -27.75 25.35 -19.04
CA ARG A 246 -26.41 24.80 -18.80
C ARG A 246 -25.37 25.53 -19.61
N GLU A 247 -25.60 25.70 -20.93
CA GLU A 247 -24.68 26.40 -21.82
C GLU A 247 -24.48 27.86 -21.39
N GLN A 248 -25.55 28.54 -20.93
CA GLN A 248 -25.45 29.91 -20.40
C GLN A 248 -24.58 29.96 -19.14
N PHE A 249 -24.70 28.98 -18.24
CA PHE A 249 -23.87 28.93 -17.03
C PHE A 249 -22.42 28.53 -17.33
N HIS A 250 -22.20 27.63 -18.25
CA HIS A 250 -20.83 27.33 -18.74
C HIS A 250 -20.17 28.61 -19.28
N GLN A 251 -20.85 29.38 -20.12
CA GLN A 251 -20.34 30.65 -20.63
C GLN A 251 -20.10 31.67 -19.50
N GLN A 252 -21.00 31.73 -18.51
CA GLN A 252 -20.82 32.62 -17.36
C GLN A 252 -19.60 32.24 -16.53
N VAL A 253 -19.34 30.96 -16.31
CA VAL A 253 -18.17 30.48 -15.57
C VAL A 253 -16.88 30.72 -16.36
N GLU A 254 -16.90 30.57 -17.68
CA GLU A 254 -15.79 30.95 -18.54
C GLU A 254 -15.46 32.46 -18.44
N ASP A 255 -16.47 33.32 -18.43
CA ASP A 255 -16.29 34.75 -18.22
C ASP A 255 -15.73 35.06 -16.82
N LEU A 256 -16.24 34.40 -15.78
CA LEU A 256 -15.71 34.51 -14.42
C LEU A 256 -14.26 34.05 -14.30
N TYR A 257 -13.89 33.00 -15.03
CA TYR A 257 -12.52 32.53 -15.10
C TYR A 257 -11.60 33.59 -15.72
N ARG A 258 -11.99 34.17 -16.87
CA ARG A 258 -11.24 35.25 -17.50
C ARG A 258 -11.11 36.50 -16.62
N GLU A 259 -12.18 36.87 -15.92
CA GLU A 259 -12.12 37.97 -14.93
C GLU A 259 -11.12 37.63 -13.81
N LYS A 260 -11.12 36.39 -13.33
CA LYS A 260 -10.20 35.94 -12.27
C LYS A 260 -8.74 35.98 -12.73
N LEU A 261 -8.46 35.58 -13.96
CA LEU A 261 -7.13 35.70 -14.55
C LEU A 261 -6.70 37.16 -14.62
N THR A 262 -7.58 38.05 -15.08
CA THR A 262 -7.32 39.49 -15.15
C THR A 262 -7.03 40.08 -13.77
N TYR A 263 -7.79 39.66 -12.76
CA TYR A 263 -7.53 40.04 -11.36
C TYR A 263 -6.12 39.59 -10.91
N PHE A 264 -5.75 38.35 -11.16
CA PHE A 264 -4.42 37.87 -10.81
C PHE A 264 -3.31 38.63 -11.52
N HIS A 265 -3.45 38.92 -12.83
CA HIS A 265 -2.51 39.73 -13.56
C HIS A 265 -2.34 41.13 -12.96
N SER A 266 -3.44 41.80 -12.57
CA SER A 266 -3.38 43.14 -11.97
C SER A 266 -2.69 43.17 -10.63
N GLU A 267 -3.07 42.23 -9.71
CA GLU A 267 -2.52 42.16 -8.35
C GLU A 267 -1.08 41.67 -8.31
N LEU A 268 -0.76 40.62 -9.08
CA LEU A 268 0.61 40.12 -9.19
C LEU A 268 1.52 41.16 -9.87
N GLY A 269 0.99 41.87 -10.89
CA GLY A 269 1.71 42.96 -11.55
C GLY A 269 2.09 44.07 -10.59
N GLN A 270 1.15 44.52 -9.75
CA GLN A 270 1.43 45.54 -8.72
C GLN A 270 2.46 45.08 -7.69
N ASN A 271 2.36 43.83 -7.22
CA ASN A 271 3.29 43.28 -6.27
C ASN A 271 4.71 43.16 -6.87
N LEU A 272 4.85 42.69 -8.12
CA LEU A 272 6.15 42.55 -8.77
C LEU A 272 6.77 43.91 -9.09
N ALA A 273 5.96 44.89 -9.54
CA ALA A 273 6.42 46.26 -9.77
C ALA A 273 6.96 46.90 -8.48
N ALA A 274 6.31 46.62 -7.36
CA ALA A 274 6.79 47.06 -6.03
C ALA A 274 8.13 46.40 -5.64
N GLU A 275 8.28 45.10 -5.90
CA GLU A 275 9.53 44.36 -5.63
C GLU A 275 10.67 44.84 -6.55
N GLN A 276 10.40 45.05 -7.83
CA GLN A 276 11.39 45.55 -8.78
C GLN A 276 11.82 46.97 -8.46
N ALA A 277 10.89 47.83 -8.07
CA ALA A 277 11.24 49.19 -7.62
C ALA A 277 12.12 49.16 -6.39
N ALA A 278 11.92 48.20 -5.48
CA ALA A 278 12.75 48.00 -4.30
C ALA A 278 14.14 47.39 -4.66
N ALA A 279 14.23 46.57 -5.71
CA ALA A 279 15.45 45.93 -6.16
C ALA A 279 16.25 46.75 -7.20
N GLY A 280 15.65 47.81 -7.78
CA GLY A 280 16.31 48.68 -8.78
C GLY A 280 16.51 48.03 -10.15
N VAL A 281 15.71 47.05 -10.52
CA VAL A 281 15.78 46.28 -11.77
C VAL A 281 14.64 46.68 -12.68
N ASN A 282 14.95 47.07 -13.95
CA ASN A 282 13.97 47.32 -15.00
C ASN A 282 13.97 46.15 -15.98
N GLU A 283 12.89 45.38 -16.07
CA GLU A 283 12.66 44.34 -17.09
C GLU A 283 11.74 44.86 -18.21
N GLU A 284 11.87 44.28 -19.41
CA GLU A 284 10.99 44.62 -20.54
C GLU A 284 9.56 44.12 -20.33
N GLU A 285 8.52 44.88 -20.72
CA GLU A 285 7.09 44.57 -20.47
C GLU A 285 6.65 43.19 -21.01
N LYS A 286 7.25 42.67 -22.09
CA LYS A 286 6.95 41.35 -22.66
C LYS A 286 7.41 40.21 -21.78
N ASP A 287 8.56 40.33 -21.13
CA ASP A 287 9.07 39.28 -20.22
C ASP A 287 8.28 39.26 -18.92
N GLN A 288 7.72 40.40 -18.53
CA GLN A 288 6.82 40.47 -17.36
C GLN A 288 5.49 39.72 -17.58
N ALA A 289 4.84 39.92 -18.75
CA ALA A 289 3.57 39.24 -19.06
C ALA A 289 3.75 37.71 -19.10
N ALA A 290 4.79 37.20 -19.75
CA ALA A 290 5.07 35.75 -19.77
C ALA A 290 5.36 35.17 -18.40
N ARG A 291 5.99 35.92 -17.49
CA ARG A 291 6.21 35.52 -16.11
C ARG A 291 4.90 35.44 -15.30
N PHE A 292 3.97 36.39 -15.52
CA PHE A 292 2.68 36.36 -14.87
C PHE A 292 1.85 35.16 -15.29
N ASP A 293 1.80 34.89 -16.61
CA ASP A 293 1.13 33.69 -17.11
C ASP A 293 1.70 32.45 -16.48
N ALA A 294 3.02 32.32 -16.40
CA ALA A 294 3.68 31.18 -15.76
C ALA A 294 3.36 31.07 -14.24
N MET A 295 3.29 32.21 -13.53
CA MET A 295 2.93 32.23 -12.10
C MET A 295 1.48 31.81 -11.86
N VAL A 296 0.54 32.23 -12.70
CA VAL A 296 -0.87 31.84 -12.60
C VAL A 296 -1.01 30.35 -12.89
N VAL A 297 -0.40 29.84 -13.95
CA VAL A 297 -0.38 28.42 -14.29
C VAL A 297 0.22 27.59 -13.14
N ASP A 298 1.27 28.08 -12.51
CA ASP A 298 1.89 27.38 -11.36
C ASP A 298 0.99 27.41 -10.11
N LEU A 299 0.27 28.51 -9.88
CA LEU A 299 -0.72 28.59 -8.81
C LEU A 299 -1.86 27.57 -9.00
N GLU A 300 -2.43 27.50 -10.21
CA GLU A 300 -3.46 26.51 -10.55
C GLU A 300 -2.95 25.08 -10.37
N ARG A 301 -1.73 24.81 -10.86
CA ARG A 301 -1.07 23.51 -10.68
C ARG A 301 -0.91 23.15 -9.22
N GLN A 302 -0.47 24.08 -8.38
CA GLN A 302 -0.30 23.84 -6.94
C GLN A 302 -1.64 23.56 -6.24
N ILE A 303 -2.69 24.29 -6.58
CA ILE A 303 -4.04 24.07 -6.08
C ILE A 303 -4.50 22.65 -6.41
N LEU A 304 -4.46 22.30 -7.70
CA LEU A 304 -4.91 21.00 -8.20
C LEU A 304 -4.12 19.85 -7.58
N LEU A 305 -2.80 19.94 -7.53
CA LEU A 305 -1.96 18.90 -6.91
C LEU A 305 -2.27 18.75 -5.42
N LYS A 306 -2.38 19.85 -4.68
CA LYS A 306 -2.65 19.84 -3.25
C LYS A 306 -3.98 19.17 -2.93
N ILE A 307 -5.04 19.52 -3.65
CA ILE A 307 -6.38 18.96 -3.45
C ILE A 307 -6.42 17.50 -3.89
N ASN A 308 -5.94 17.21 -5.11
CA ASN A 308 -5.92 15.84 -5.63
C ASN A 308 -5.14 14.89 -4.71
N ASP A 309 -3.91 15.25 -4.30
CA ASP A 309 -3.07 14.38 -3.49
C ASP A 309 -3.61 14.26 -2.03
N GLY A 310 -4.23 15.31 -1.49
CA GLY A 310 -4.86 15.30 -0.18
C GLY A 310 -6.06 14.35 -0.14
N LEU A 311 -7.03 14.57 -1.01
CA LEU A 311 -8.25 13.78 -1.06
C LEU A 311 -8.00 12.32 -1.48
N TRP A 312 -7.01 12.07 -2.35
CA TRP A 312 -6.59 10.72 -2.69
C TRP A 312 -6.08 9.94 -1.47
N LYS A 313 -5.29 10.57 -0.59
CA LYS A 313 -4.82 9.91 0.65
C LYS A 313 -5.98 9.53 1.57
N ASP A 314 -6.95 10.42 1.72
CA ASP A 314 -8.15 10.16 2.54
C ASP A 314 -8.99 9.04 1.93
N HIS A 315 -9.09 9.01 0.60
CA HIS A 315 -9.79 7.95 -0.11
C HIS A 315 -9.12 6.58 0.07
N LEU A 316 -7.78 6.51 0.01
CA LEU A 316 -7.04 5.27 0.27
C LEU A 316 -7.38 4.70 1.65
N LEU A 317 -7.43 5.54 2.68
CA LEU A 317 -7.82 5.14 4.03
C LEU A 317 -9.26 4.62 4.07
N SER A 318 -10.18 5.32 3.40
CA SER A 318 -11.58 4.92 3.32
C SER A 318 -11.77 3.58 2.59
N MET A 319 -10.97 3.33 1.55
CA MET A 319 -10.97 2.05 0.82
C MET A 319 -10.40 0.90 1.66
N ASP A 320 -9.40 1.14 2.49
CA ASP A 320 -8.89 0.15 3.43
C ASP A 320 -9.97 -0.23 4.46
N HIS A 321 -10.69 0.72 5.03
CA HIS A 321 -11.83 0.46 5.92
C HIS A 321 -12.96 -0.31 5.22
N LEU A 322 -13.27 0.04 3.97
CA LEU A 322 -14.25 -0.70 3.17
C LEU A 322 -13.83 -2.16 2.99
N ARG A 323 -12.54 -2.40 2.69
CA ARG A 323 -11.98 -3.74 2.49
C ARG A 323 -12.05 -4.60 3.77
N GLU A 324 -11.78 -4.00 4.93
CA GLU A 324 -11.89 -4.69 6.22
C GLU A 324 -13.33 -5.07 6.54
N GLY A 325 -14.27 -4.15 6.32
CA GLY A 325 -15.69 -4.33 6.65
C GLY A 325 -16.46 -5.23 5.69
N ILE A 326 -16.04 -5.34 4.42
CA ILE A 326 -16.81 -5.97 3.35
C ILE A 326 -17.04 -7.47 3.55
N SER A 327 -16.16 -8.15 4.29
CA SER A 327 -16.30 -9.58 4.58
C SER A 327 -17.58 -9.89 5.36
N LEU A 328 -18.07 -8.94 6.18
CA LEU A 328 -19.29 -9.08 6.98
C LEU A 328 -20.56 -9.11 6.13
N VAL A 329 -20.52 -8.56 4.93
CA VAL A 329 -21.66 -8.53 3.99
C VAL A 329 -22.04 -9.95 3.52
N GLY A 330 -21.11 -10.91 3.62
CA GLY A 330 -21.38 -12.32 3.37
C GLY A 330 -22.49 -12.91 4.24
N TYR A 331 -22.68 -12.43 5.47
CA TYR A 331 -23.78 -12.84 6.35
C TYR A 331 -25.16 -12.40 5.83
N ALA A 332 -25.22 -11.33 5.03
CA ALA A 332 -26.43 -10.85 4.35
C ALA A 332 -26.67 -11.54 3.00
N GLN A 333 -26.05 -12.68 2.71
CA GLN A 333 -26.14 -13.44 1.46
C GLN A 333 -25.75 -12.69 0.18
N LYS A 334 -25.09 -11.54 0.30
CA LYS A 334 -24.52 -10.80 -0.82
C LYS A 334 -23.09 -11.29 -1.10
N LYS A 335 -22.66 -11.20 -2.35
CA LYS A 335 -21.28 -11.50 -2.72
C LYS A 335 -20.37 -10.33 -2.31
N PRO A 336 -19.40 -10.54 -1.40
CA PRO A 336 -18.57 -9.44 -0.88
C PRO A 336 -17.81 -8.68 -1.98
N LEU A 337 -17.34 -9.38 -3.02
CA LEU A 337 -16.61 -8.76 -4.12
C LEU A 337 -17.50 -7.82 -4.97
N ASP A 338 -18.74 -8.23 -5.26
CA ASP A 338 -19.64 -7.41 -6.08
C ASP A 338 -20.07 -6.15 -5.30
N GLU A 339 -20.35 -6.31 -4.02
CA GLU A 339 -20.69 -5.20 -3.15
C GLU A 339 -19.49 -4.24 -2.94
N TYR A 340 -18.27 -4.79 -2.80
CA TYR A 340 -17.05 -4.00 -2.76
C TYR A 340 -16.87 -3.16 -4.01
N LYS A 341 -17.03 -3.75 -5.19
CA LYS A 341 -16.93 -3.02 -6.47
C LYS A 341 -17.93 -1.89 -6.58
N ARG A 342 -19.17 -2.14 -6.16
CA ARG A 342 -20.23 -1.12 -6.19
C ARG A 342 -19.90 0.06 -5.25
N GLN A 343 -19.61 -0.23 -3.97
CA GLN A 343 -19.31 0.83 -3.00
C GLN A 343 -18.01 1.56 -3.35
N ALA A 344 -17.00 0.85 -3.85
CA ALA A 344 -15.76 1.45 -4.30
C ALA A 344 -15.96 2.39 -5.50
N PHE A 345 -16.90 2.06 -6.41
CA PHE A 345 -17.26 2.92 -7.52
C PHE A 345 -17.96 4.18 -7.02
N ASP A 346 -18.97 4.03 -6.15
CA ASP A 346 -19.71 5.15 -5.57
C ASP A 346 -18.75 6.10 -4.85
N MET A 347 -17.89 5.58 -3.97
CA MET A 347 -16.88 6.37 -3.24
C MET A 347 -15.87 7.06 -4.17
N PHE A 348 -15.50 6.43 -5.27
CA PHE A 348 -14.56 7.03 -6.22
C PHE A 348 -15.22 8.12 -7.08
N SER A 349 -16.48 7.95 -7.45
CA SER A 349 -17.26 8.99 -8.12
C SER A 349 -17.40 10.23 -7.23
N ASP A 350 -17.71 10.03 -5.95
CA ASP A 350 -17.78 11.11 -4.96
C ASP A 350 -16.42 11.80 -4.79
N LEU A 351 -15.33 11.05 -4.78
CA LEU A 351 -13.98 11.60 -4.73
C LEU A 351 -13.70 12.52 -5.93
N MET A 352 -14.04 12.08 -7.16
CA MET A 352 -13.78 12.85 -8.36
C MET A 352 -14.57 14.16 -8.38
N ALA A 353 -15.86 14.11 -8.02
CA ALA A 353 -16.70 15.29 -7.89
C ALA A 353 -16.18 16.25 -6.80
N ARG A 354 -15.73 15.69 -5.68
CA ARG A 354 -15.17 16.46 -4.58
C ARG A 354 -13.85 17.14 -4.95
N ILE A 355 -12.95 16.47 -5.69
CA ILE A 355 -11.71 17.06 -6.20
C ILE A 355 -12.05 18.29 -7.07
N SER A 356 -12.97 18.15 -8.03
CA SER A 356 -13.37 19.26 -8.90
C SER A 356 -13.96 20.41 -8.09
N ARG A 357 -14.90 20.15 -7.21
CA ARG A 357 -15.57 21.16 -6.39
C ARG A 357 -14.62 21.90 -5.45
N GLU A 358 -13.73 21.19 -4.72
CA GLU A 358 -12.81 21.84 -3.79
C GLU A 358 -11.72 22.63 -4.52
N ALA A 359 -11.19 22.12 -5.64
CA ALA A 359 -10.19 22.82 -6.43
C ALA A 359 -10.74 24.10 -7.04
N VAL A 360 -11.91 24.01 -7.69
CA VAL A 360 -12.61 25.18 -8.27
C VAL A 360 -12.95 26.19 -7.17
N SER A 361 -13.56 25.75 -6.07
CA SER A 361 -13.90 26.64 -4.95
C SER A 361 -12.68 27.35 -4.38
N LEU A 362 -11.55 26.65 -4.23
CA LEU A 362 -10.32 27.26 -3.74
C LEU A 362 -9.76 28.29 -4.73
N PHE A 363 -9.74 27.96 -6.02
CA PHE A 363 -9.25 28.86 -7.08
C PHE A 363 -10.02 30.19 -7.11
N TYR A 364 -11.35 30.15 -7.11
CA TYR A 364 -12.16 31.36 -7.16
C TYR A 364 -12.12 32.19 -5.86
N LYS A 365 -11.93 31.56 -4.71
CA LYS A 365 -11.84 32.23 -3.39
C LYS A 365 -10.46 32.80 -3.07
N ILE A 366 -9.40 32.33 -3.69
CA ILE A 366 -8.06 32.86 -3.44
C ILE A 366 -8.01 34.34 -3.76
N GLN A 367 -7.50 35.12 -2.81
CA GLN A 367 -7.17 36.54 -2.99
C GLN A 367 -5.67 36.70 -2.84
N VAL A 368 -5.05 37.35 -3.82
CA VAL A 368 -3.63 37.72 -3.76
C VAL A 368 -3.55 39.03 -3.00
N GLY A 369 -3.12 38.98 -1.74
CA GLY A 369 -2.86 40.17 -0.96
C GLY A 369 -1.46 40.74 -1.21
N PRO A 370 -1.18 41.99 -0.85
CA PRO A 370 0.16 42.55 -0.91
C PRO A 370 1.09 41.68 -0.05
N SER A 371 2.12 41.13 -0.70
CA SER A 371 3.13 40.32 0.00
C SER A 371 3.81 41.23 1.04
N PRO A 372 3.78 40.90 2.35
CA PRO A 372 4.61 41.64 3.27
C PRO A 372 6.05 41.37 2.88
N VAL A 373 6.75 42.38 2.36
CA VAL A 373 8.19 42.36 2.10
C VAL A 373 8.86 42.08 3.45
N ARG A 374 9.05 40.80 3.78
CA ARG A 374 9.95 40.43 4.86
C ARG A 374 11.33 40.49 4.25
N PRO A 375 12.22 41.38 4.73
CA PRO A 375 13.62 41.31 4.36
C PRO A 375 14.08 39.89 4.68
N ILE A 376 14.60 39.17 3.67
CA ILE A 376 15.22 37.88 3.84
C ILE A 376 16.40 38.13 4.79
N GLN A 377 16.18 37.93 6.09
CA GLN A 377 17.29 37.74 7.01
C GLN A 377 17.85 36.36 6.65
N GLU A 378 18.94 36.36 5.89
CA GLU A 378 19.81 35.20 5.75
C GLU A 378 20.33 34.78 7.12
N THR A 379 19.50 34.03 7.85
CA THR A 379 19.94 33.20 8.95
C THR A 379 19.59 31.76 8.60
N MET A 380 20.22 31.26 7.54
CA MET A 380 20.47 29.82 7.48
C MET A 380 21.60 29.51 8.47
N PRO A 381 21.34 28.78 9.54
CA PRO A 381 22.45 28.15 10.24
C PRO A 381 23.07 27.16 9.25
N GLU A 382 24.35 27.38 8.91
CA GLU A 382 25.15 26.37 8.23
C GLU A 382 25.08 25.05 9.03
N GLN A 383 24.14 24.18 8.67
CA GLN A 383 24.26 22.77 9.05
C GLN A 383 25.39 22.20 8.20
N LYS A 384 26.57 22.16 8.75
CA LYS A 384 27.68 21.34 8.24
C LYS A 384 27.19 19.91 8.15
N MET A 385 26.74 19.50 6.98
CA MET A 385 26.58 18.09 6.66
C MET A 385 27.98 17.47 6.65
N THR A 386 28.38 16.88 7.75
CA THR A 386 29.51 15.97 7.80
C THR A 386 29.06 14.66 7.15
N MET A 387 29.49 14.43 5.90
CA MET A 387 29.46 13.10 5.33
C MET A 387 30.44 12.25 6.14
N VAL A 388 29.90 11.39 6.98
CA VAL A 388 30.69 10.33 7.63
C VAL A 388 30.71 9.17 6.64
N HIS A 389 31.79 9.09 5.85
CA HIS A 389 32.19 7.85 5.22
C HIS A 389 32.70 6.91 6.32
N GLY A 390 32.12 5.73 6.38
CA GLY A 390 32.41 4.76 7.42
C GLY A 390 33.83 4.21 7.31
N GLU A 391 34.53 4.30 8.42
CA GLU A 391 35.52 3.31 8.86
C GLU A 391 35.17 3.01 10.31
N SER A 392 34.96 1.73 10.56
CA SER A 392 34.73 1.20 11.90
C SER A 392 35.98 1.29 12.74
N PRO A 393 35.89 1.66 14.00
CA PRO A 393 36.64 0.96 15.02
C PRO A 393 35.72 0.38 16.09
N ASP A 394 36.09 -0.81 16.51
CA ASP A 394 35.61 -1.52 17.68
C ASP A 394 35.24 -0.64 18.86
N THR A 395 33.95 -0.56 19.18
CA THR A 395 33.51 -0.20 20.52
C THR A 395 32.27 -1.01 20.85
N LYS A 396 32.35 -1.78 21.92
CA LYS A 396 31.30 -2.59 22.52
C LYS A 396 30.01 -1.77 22.68
N PRO A 397 28.82 -2.36 22.47
CA PRO A 397 27.57 -1.69 22.72
C PRO A 397 27.41 -1.42 24.23
N GLU A 398 27.37 -0.16 24.57
CA GLU A 398 26.93 0.29 25.88
C GLU A 398 25.41 0.09 25.96
N GLU A 399 24.96 -0.75 26.89
CA GLU A 399 23.56 -1.03 27.14
C GLU A 399 22.84 0.28 27.49
N LEU A 400 22.04 0.79 26.55
CA LEU A 400 21.04 1.83 26.81
C LEU A 400 19.97 1.24 27.75
N LYS A 401 20.07 1.58 29.04
CA LYS A 401 19.03 1.32 30.03
C LYS A 401 17.74 2.01 29.58
N PRO A 402 16.61 1.30 29.50
CA PRO A 402 15.34 1.91 29.17
C PRO A 402 14.97 2.95 30.22
N THR A 403 14.70 4.17 29.79
CA THR A 403 14.14 5.22 30.64
C THR A 403 12.80 4.72 31.20
N PRO A 404 12.56 4.80 32.50
CA PRO A 404 11.32 4.34 33.08
C PRO A 404 10.16 5.20 32.58
N ILE A 405 9.19 4.57 31.93
CA ILE A 405 7.89 5.18 31.60
C ILE A 405 7.25 5.54 32.95
N GLN A 406 7.09 6.83 33.23
CA GLN A 406 6.33 7.29 34.38
C GLN A 406 4.90 6.82 34.23
N LYS A 407 4.52 5.78 34.96
CA LYS A 407 3.12 5.35 35.11
C LYS A 407 2.39 6.48 35.83
N VAL A 408 1.56 7.21 35.13
CA VAL A 408 0.64 8.18 35.73
C VAL A 408 -0.31 7.40 36.63
N HIS A 409 -0.16 7.54 37.93
CA HIS A 409 -0.98 6.87 38.93
C HIS A 409 -2.32 7.62 39.01
N ILE A 410 -3.37 7.08 38.38
CA ILE A 410 -4.72 7.64 38.45
C ILE A 410 -5.38 7.13 39.73
N GLY A 411 -5.75 8.04 40.65
CA GLY A 411 -6.42 7.70 41.89
C GLY A 411 -7.83 7.17 41.64
N ARG A 412 -8.29 6.23 42.46
CA ARG A 412 -9.63 5.61 42.35
C ARG A 412 -10.78 6.62 42.29
N ASN A 413 -10.63 7.81 42.85
CA ASN A 413 -11.64 8.85 42.89
C ASN A 413 -11.46 9.97 41.83
N ASP A 414 -10.39 9.91 41.05
CA ASP A 414 -10.12 10.90 40.01
C ASP A 414 -11.08 10.74 38.82
N PRO A 415 -11.34 11.79 38.05
CA PRO A 415 -12.16 11.70 36.85
C PRO A 415 -11.53 10.74 35.83
N CYS A 416 -12.33 9.88 35.24
CA CYS A 416 -11.83 8.88 34.29
C CYS A 416 -11.29 9.56 33.02
N PRO A 417 -10.08 9.19 32.54
CA PRO A 417 -9.45 9.81 31.36
C PRO A 417 -10.21 9.54 30.06
N CYS A 418 -11.23 8.67 30.04
CA CYS A 418 -12.07 8.44 28.87
C CYS A 418 -13.08 9.55 28.60
N GLY A 419 -13.13 10.63 29.39
CA GLY A 419 -14.03 11.77 29.18
C GLY A 419 -15.48 11.50 29.59
N SER A 420 -15.82 10.38 30.22
CA SER A 420 -17.19 10.01 30.62
C SER A 420 -17.76 10.82 31.79
N GLY A 421 -16.99 11.71 32.42
CA GLY A 421 -17.38 12.48 33.61
C GLY A 421 -17.55 11.64 34.89
N LYS A 422 -17.35 10.34 34.84
CA LYS A 422 -17.46 9.42 36.00
C LYS A 422 -16.11 9.24 36.68
N LYS A 423 -16.12 8.94 37.99
CA LYS A 423 -14.90 8.60 38.73
C LYS A 423 -14.28 7.31 38.20
N TYR A 424 -12.95 7.21 38.19
CA TYR A 424 -12.20 6.06 37.63
C TYR A 424 -12.72 4.72 38.14
N LYS A 425 -12.98 4.60 39.45
CA LYS A 425 -13.56 3.39 40.08
C LYS A 425 -14.96 2.98 39.58
N GLN A 426 -15.70 3.91 38.96
CA GLN A 426 -17.06 3.67 38.43
C GLN A 426 -17.09 3.49 36.92
N CYS A 427 -15.93 3.60 36.26
CA CYS A 427 -15.75 3.44 34.82
C CYS A 427 -14.69 2.34 34.56
N HIS A 428 -13.53 2.68 34.05
CA HIS A 428 -12.48 1.72 33.70
C HIS A 428 -11.84 0.99 34.89
N GLY A 429 -11.88 1.55 36.09
CA GLY A 429 -11.43 0.89 37.30
C GLY A 429 -12.33 -0.26 37.78
N LYS A 430 -13.51 -0.47 37.18
CA LYS A 430 -14.36 -1.67 37.44
C LYS A 430 -13.84 -2.92 36.75
N THR A 431 -13.29 -2.78 35.56
CA THR A 431 -12.78 -3.89 34.74
C THR A 431 -11.50 -4.47 35.34
N GLN A 432 -10.61 -3.61 35.85
CA GLN A 432 -9.39 -4.06 36.54
C GLN A 432 -9.62 -4.76 37.87
N ALA A 433 -10.72 -4.44 38.58
CA ALA A 433 -11.06 -5.11 39.82
C ALA A 433 -11.74 -6.48 39.59
N ALA A 434 -12.32 -6.70 38.41
CA ALA A 434 -12.88 -7.99 38.02
C ALA A 434 -11.78 -8.96 37.56
N GLU A 435 -10.79 -8.46 36.77
CA GLU A 435 -9.64 -9.26 36.33
C GLU A 435 -8.73 -9.67 37.52
N ALA A 436 -8.54 -8.81 38.51
CA ALA A 436 -7.77 -9.14 39.73
C ALA A 436 -8.46 -10.17 40.65
N ALA A 437 -9.79 -10.25 40.61
CA ALA A 437 -10.55 -11.23 41.37
C ALA A 437 -10.56 -12.62 40.70
N GLU A 438 -10.43 -12.70 39.39
CA GLU A 438 -10.31 -13.97 38.66
C GLU A 438 -8.90 -14.58 38.72
N GLU A 439 -7.86 -13.79 38.98
CA GLU A 439 -6.49 -14.28 39.19
C GLU A 439 -6.27 -14.84 40.64
N GLU A 440 -7.04 -14.40 41.64
CA GLU A 440 -6.96 -14.93 42.99
C GLU A 440 -7.71 -16.27 43.17
N ASP A 441 -8.69 -16.58 42.32
CA ASP A 441 -9.42 -17.87 42.38
C ASP A 441 -8.74 -19.01 41.59
N ASN A 442 -7.65 -18.74 40.90
CA ASN A 442 -6.91 -19.72 40.07
C ASN A 442 -5.47 -20.01 40.58
N ASN A 443 -5.16 -19.70 41.84
CA ASN A 443 -3.87 -20.04 42.43
C ASN A 443 -4.01 -21.04 43.60
#